data_41ad76209776c19cd0a9ffc0eb376f3b
#
_entry.id   41ad76209776c19cd0a9ffc0eb376f3b
#
_cell.length_a   1.000
_cell.length_b   1.000
_cell.length_c   1.000
_cell.angle_alpha   90.00
_cell.angle_beta   90.00
_cell.angle_gamma   90.00
#
_symmetry.space_group_name_H-M   'P 1'
#
loop_
_entity.id
_entity.type
_entity.pdbx_description
1 polymer ?
#
loop_
_entity_poly.entity_id
_entity_poly.type
_entity_poly.pdbx_seq_one_letter_code
_entity_poly.pdbx_strand_id
1 'polypeptide(L)'
;MKEQWKNYVEDEIPFDNYEVSEVVQNAEGTKIVLCGSANILTVKFVWTDSLRITDEGRRIRTYNEVKEIQEYRKNFYGNPLYIVENSEFVEWIKLEMDGFYMNKVHYVIMTLNDIVDVLATDSPEITIEKIEQS
;
A
#
# COMPACT_ATOMS: atom_id res chain seq x y z
N MET A 1 13.48 2.12 15.92
CA MET A 1 12.91 3.39 15.46
C MET A 1 11.50 3.17 14.98
N LYS A 2 10.67 4.20 15.11
CA LYS A 2 9.29 4.11 14.63
C LYS A 2 9.23 4.16 13.11
N GLU A 3 8.25 3.48 12.55
CA GLU A 3 7.98 3.54 11.12
C GLU A 3 7.57 4.95 10.72
N GLN A 4 7.99 5.34 9.52
CA GLN A 4 7.57 6.59 8.90
C GLN A 4 6.98 6.24 7.54
N TRP A 5 5.81 6.79 7.26
CA TRP A 5 5.08 6.54 6.01
C TRP A 5 5.10 7.81 5.16
N LYS A 6 5.57 7.67 3.92
CA LYS A 6 5.60 8.79 2.97
C LYS A 6 4.73 8.43 1.78
N ASN A 7 3.92 9.37 1.32
CA ASN A 7 3.13 9.14 0.10
C ASN A 7 4.06 8.81 -1.06
N TYR A 8 3.70 7.79 -1.80
CA TYR A 8 4.40 7.35 -2.99
C TYR A 8 3.79 8.03 -4.20
N VAL A 9 4.63 8.57 -5.11
CA VAL A 9 4.24 9.31 -6.32
C VAL A 9 3.12 10.33 -6.03
N GLU A 10 3.39 11.18 -5.06
CA GLU A 10 2.41 12.09 -4.46
C GLU A 10 1.61 12.91 -5.47
N ASP A 11 2.28 13.42 -6.52
CA ASP A 11 1.65 14.28 -7.51
C ASP A 11 0.98 13.53 -8.66
N GLU A 12 1.09 12.21 -8.69
CA GLU A 12 0.59 11.40 -9.81
C GLU A 12 -0.72 10.69 -9.53
N ILE A 13 -1.09 10.57 -8.25
CA ILE A 13 -2.30 9.85 -7.85
C ILE A 13 -3.39 10.83 -7.48
N PRO A 14 -4.54 10.77 -8.18
CA PRO A 14 -5.65 11.66 -7.84
C PRO A 14 -6.18 11.35 -6.45
N PHE A 15 -6.53 12.40 -5.71
CA PHE A 15 -7.14 12.23 -4.40
C PHE A 15 -8.55 11.68 -4.58
N ASP A 16 -8.88 10.67 -3.79
CA ASP A 16 -10.19 10.03 -3.82
C ASP A 16 -10.36 9.23 -2.53
N ASN A 17 -11.55 8.72 -2.30
CA ASN A 17 -11.82 7.84 -1.18
C ASN A 17 -11.82 6.39 -1.67
N TYR A 18 -10.62 5.83 -1.75
CA TYR A 18 -10.41 4.50 -2.33
C TYR A 18 -10.78 3.37 -1.37
N GLU A 19 -11.31 2.31 -1.95
CA GLU A 19 -11.50 1.02 -1.28
C GLU A 19 -10.85 -0.06 -2.11
N VAL A 20 -10.33 -1.10 -1.45
CA VAL A 20 -9.78 -2.25 -2.17
C VAL A 20 -10.93 -3.01 -2.82
N SER A 21 -10.89 -3.11 -4.13
CA SER A 21 -11.89 -3.85 -4.91
C SER A 21 -11.45 -5.28 -5.17
N GLU A 22 -10.16 -5.48 -5.42
CA GLU A 22 -9.64 -6.78 -5.80
C GLU A 22 -8.15 -6.87 -5.53
N VAL A 23 -7.70 -8.03 -5.04
CA VAL A 23 -6.28 -8.37 -4.94
C VAL A 23 -6.11 -9.73 -5.61
N VAL A 24 -5.25 -9.76 -6.63
CA VAL A 24 -4.96 -10.99 -7.37
C VAL A 24 -3.47 -11.23 -7.36
N GLN A 25 -3.06 -12.43 -6.94
CA GLN A 25 -1.67 -12.85 -7.02
C GLN A 25 -1.61 -14.16 -7.79
N ASN A 26 -0.82 -14.18 -8.85
CA ASN A 26 -0.64 -15.37 -9.70
C ASN A 26 0.73 -15.32 -10.36
N ALA A 27 0.96 -16.18 -11.36
CA ALA A 27 2.25 -16.25 -12.06
C ALA A 27 2.63 -14.95 -12.79
N GLU A 28 1.66 -14.08 -13.05
CA GLU A 28 1.90 -12.81 -13.73
C GLU A 28 2.21 -11.67 -12.76
N GLY A 29 2.18 -11.91 -11.45
CA GLY A 29 2.48 -10.92 -10.42
C GLY A 29 1.31 -10.66 -9.48
N THR A 30 1.36 -9.51 -8.82
CA THR A 30 0.33 -9.09 -7.86
C THR A 30 -0.35 -7.83 -8.38
N LYS A 31 -1.66 -7.88 -8.49
CA LYS A 31 -2.47 -6.75 -8.94
C LYS A 31 -3.45 -6.35 -7.84
N ILE A 32 -3.43 -5.07 -7.48
CA ILE A 32 -4.33 -4.52 -6.47
C ILE A 32 -5.17 -3.44 -7.14
N VAL A 33 -6.47 -3.61 -7.13
CA VAL A 33 -7.40 -2.67 -7.75
C VAL A 33 -8.14 -1.91 -6.66
N LEU A 34 -8.10 -0.59 -6.75
CA LEU A 34 -8.77 0.31 -5.82
C LEU A 34 -9.83 1.10 -6.56
N CYS A 35 -11.01 1.21 -5.97
CA CYS A 35 -12.09 2.01 -6.52
C CYS A 35 -12.39 3.17 -5.59
N GLY A 36 -12.33 4.38 -6.14
CA GLY A 36 -12.79 5.59 -5.46
C GLY A 36 -14.12 6.03 -6.04
N SER A 37 -14.55 7.23 -5.68
CA SER A 37 -15.80 7.80 -6.21
C SER A 37 -15.68 8.17 -7.69
N ALA A 38 -14.48 8.58 -8.12
CA ALA A 38 -14.25 9.10 -9.47
C ALA A 38 -13.15 8.36 -10.23
N ASN A 39 -12.35 7.55 -9.56
CA ASN A 39 -11.18 6.93 -10.15
C ASN A 39 -11.06 5.46 -9.82
N ILE A 40 -10.51 4.69 -10.76
CA ILE A 40 -10.05 3.32 -10.50
C ILE A 40 -8.54 3.34 -10.62
N LEU A 41 -7.89 2.86 -9.57
CA LEU A 41 -6.43 2.82 -9.47
C LEU A 41 -5.99 1.37 -9.45
N THR A 42 -5.13 0.99 -10.39
CA THR A 42 -4.56 -0.36 -10.43
C THR A 42 -3.07 -0.27 -10.13
N VAL A 43 -2.63 -1.00 -9.10
CA VAL A 43 -1.24 -1.07 -8.68
C VAL A 43 -0.76 -2.49 -8.98
N LYS A 44 0.20 -2.62 -9.88
CA LYS A 44 0.68 -3.94 -10.31
C LYS A 44 2.15 -4.11 -10.02
N PHE A 45 2.48 -5.17 -9.30
CA PHE A 45 3.86 -5.59 -9.04
C PHE A 45 4.17 -6.83 -9.88
N VAL A 46 5.31 -6.83 -10.54
CA VAL A 46 5.77 -8.00 -11.32
C VAL A 46 6.06 -9.16 -10.37
N TRP A 47 6.62 -8.86 -9.20
CA TRP A 47 6.94 -9.85 -8.19
C TRP A 47 6.79 -9.24 -6.80
N THR A 48 6.19 -10.00 -5.89
CA THR A 48 6.12 -9.60 -4.47
C THR A 48 6.77 -10.67 -3.61
N ASP A 49 7.56 -10.23 -2.65
CA ASP A 49 8.21 -11.13 -1.70
C ASP A 49 7.29 -11.51 -0.56
N SER A 50 6.41 -10.61 -0.19
CA SER A 50 5.40 -10.88 0.83
C SER A 50 4.24 -9.91 0.65
N LEU A 51 3.06 -10.39 0.96
CA LEU A 51 1.81 -9.64 0.85
C LEU A 51 1.00 -9.88 2.11
N ARG A 52 0.57 -8.80 2.73
CA ARG A 52 -0.24 -8.89 3.95
C ARG A 52 -1.46 -7.98 3.81
N ILE A 53 -2.63 -8.55 4.03
CA ILE A 53 -3.89 -7.80 3.99
C ILE A 53 -4.48 -7.84 5.39
N THR A 54 -4.75 -6.66 5.96
CA THR A 54 -5.26 -6.54 7.31
C THR A 54 -6.47 -5.62 7.31
N ASP A 55 -7.50 -5.98 8.05
CA ASP A 55 -8.62 -5.07 8.32
C ASP A 55 -8.08 -3.80 8.98
N GLU A 56 -8.46 -2.63 8.47
CA GLU A 56 -7.90 -1.37 8.96
C GLU A 56 -8.16 -1.16 10.46
N GLY A 57 -9.28 -1.66 10.97
CA GLY A 57 -9.62 -1.54 12.40
C GLY A 57 -8.75 -2.40 13.32
N ARG A 58 -7.88 -3.24 12.77
CA ARG A 58 -6.96 -4.09 13.55
C ARG A 58 -5.56 -3.51 13.64
N ARG A 59 -5.28 -2.39 13.00
CA ARG A 59 -3.95 -1.76 12.99
C ARG A 59 -3.88 -0.57 13.93
N ILE A 60 -4.38 -0.73 15.15
CA ILE A 60 -4.49 0.36 16.15
C ILE A 60 -3.13 0.92 16.52
N ARG A 61 -2.13 0.05 16.75
CA ARG A 61 -0.78 0.50 17.07
C ARG A 61 -0.19 1.35 15.94
N THR A 62 -0.38 0.91 14.69
CA THR A 62 0.10 1.63 13.52
C THR A 62 -0.50 3.04 13.48
N TYR A 63 -1.80 3.15 13.67
CA TYR A 63 -2.48 4.44 13.68
C TYR A 63 -1.96 5.37 14.78
N ASN A 64 -1.64 4.81 15.94
CA ASN A 64 -1.17 5.60 17.07
C ASN A 64 0.28 6.05 16.90
N GLU A 65 1.11 5.26 16.22
CA GLU A 65 2.54 5.52 16.10
C GLU A 65 2.94 6.26 14.82
N VAL A 66 2.18 6.08 13.73
CA VAL A 66 2.51 6.67 12.43
C VAL A 66 1.73 7.96 12.25
N LYS A 67 2.41 9.07 12.48
CA LYS A 67 1.77 10.41 12.44
C LYS A 67 1.43 10.83 11.01
N GLU A 68 2.20 10.39 10.04
CA GLU A 68 2.06 10.82 8.64
C GLU A 68 0.73 10.43 8.03
N ILE A 69 0.05 9.40 8.58
CA ILE A 69 -1.24 8.95 8.06
C ILE A 69 -2.43 9.55 8.79
N GLN A 70 -2.20 10.38 9.81
CA GLN A 70 -3.29 10.91 10.63
C GLN A 70 -4.27 11.75 9.81
N GLU A 71 -3.76 12.54 8.89
CA GLU A 71 -4.61 13.39 8.06
C GLU A 71 -5.46 12.57 7.10
N TYR A 72 -4.86 11.57 6.46
CA TYR A 72 -5.58 10.66 5.56
C TYR A 72 -6.66 9.88 6.31
N ARG A 73 -6.31 9.40 7.51
CA ARG A 73 -7.19 8.57 8.32
C ARG A 73 -8.50 9.25 8.71
N LYS A 74 -8.50 10.57 8.85
CA LYS A 74 -9.68 11.31 9.29
C LYS A 74 -10.90 11.04 8.43
N ASN A 75 -10.72 10.94 7.12
CA ASN A 75 -11.83 10.73 6.20
C ASN A 75 -11.51 9.74 5.09
N PHE A 76 -10.32 9.13 5.13
CA PHE A 76 -9.85 8.20 4.12
C PHE A 76 -9.97 8.75 2.71
N TYR A 77 -9.54 10.00 2.56
CA TYR A 77 -9.54 10.72 1.30
C TYR A 77 -8.14 11.24 1.02
N GLY A 78 -7.61 10.94 -0.16
CA GLY A 78 -6.28 11.40 -0.56
C GLY A 78 -5.57 10.34 -1.40
N ASN A 79 -4.26 10.35 -1.34
CA ASN A 79 -3.41 9.33 -1.96
C ASN A 79 -3.25 8.16 -0.98
N PRO A 80 -3.74 6.96 -1.33
CA PRO A 80 -3.71 5.82 -0.41
C PRO A 80 -2.38 5.07 -0.40
N LEU A 81 -1.42 5.46 -1.25
CA LEU A 81 -0.20 4.69 -1.46
C LEU A 81 0.97 5.31 -0.72
N TYR A 82 1.69 4.48 0.04
CA TYR A 82 2.82 4.91 0.88
C TYR A 82 4.02 4.02 0.69
N ILE A 83 5.20 4.60 0.96
CA ILE A 83 6.42 3.86 1.20
C ILE A 83 6.75 3.99 2.69
N VAL A 84 7.15 2.89 3.31
CA VAL A 84 7.45 2.84 4.74
C VAL A 84 8.95 2.83 4.97
N GLU A 85 9.43 3.78 5.77
CA GLU A 85 10.82 3.79 6.27
C GLU A 85 10.84 3.19 7.67
N ASN A 86 11.94 2.56 8.04
CA ASN A 86 12.09 1.87 9.32
C ASN A 86 11.05 0.77 9.50
N SER A 87 10.82 0.01 8.45
CA SER A 87 9.74 -0.97 8.37
C SER A 87 9.99 -2.20 9.24
N GLU A 88 9.04 -2.50 10.12
CA GLU A 88 9.07 -3.74 10.90
C GLU A 88 8.86 -4.95 10.00
N PHE A 89 8.06 -4.82 8.94
CA PHE A 89 7.80 -5.88 7.98
C PHE A 89 9.08 -6.27 7.22
N VAL A 90 9.88 -5.26 6.84
CA VAL A 90 11.20 -5.50 6.22
C VAL A 90 12.13 -6.21 7.21
N GLU A 91 12.15 -5.80 8.47
CA GLU A 91 12.99 -6.46 9.47
C GLU A 91 12.59 -7.91 9.67
N TRP A 92 11.30 -8.20 9.62
CA TRP A 92 10.80 -9.57 9.70
C TRP A 92 11.30 -10.41 8.52
N ILE A 93 11.19 -9.90 7.27
CA ILE A 93 11.61 -10.68 6.11
C ILE A 93 13.13 -10.89 6.08
N LYS A 94 13.92 -9.91 6.61
CA LYS A 94 15.37 -10.08 6.74
C LYS A 94 15.71 -11.29 7.59
N LEU A 95 15.02 -11.43 8.72
CA LEU A 95 15.23 -12.57 9.62
C LEU A 95 14.83 -13.88 8.94
N GLU A 96 13.73 -13.89 8.21
CA GLU A 96 13.27 -15.08 7.50
C GLU A 96 14.23 -15.48 6.40
N MET A 97 14.89 -14.53 5.76
CA MET A 97 15.84 -14.79 4.67
C MET A 97 17.23 -15.25 5.17
N ASP A 98 17.46 -15.18 6.46
CA ASP A 98 18.64 -15.73 7.13
C ASP A 98 19.98 -15.47 6.40
N GLY A 99 20.26 -14.19 6.13
CA GLY A 99 21.51 -13.77 5.51
C GLY A 99 21.48 -13.63 3.99
N PHE A 100 20.39 -14.02 3.35
CA PHE A 100 20.23 -13.85 1.91
C PHE A 100 19.40 -12.64 1.55
N TYR A 101 19.41 -11.63 2.41
CA TYR A 101 18.59 -10.44 2.21
C TYR A 101 19.01 -9.65 0.98
N MET A 102 18.02 -9.28 0.18
CA MET A 102 18.14 -8.31 -0.90
C MET A 102 17.29 -7.09 -0.53
N ASN A 103 17.69 -5.92 -0.96
CA ASN A 103 16.95 -4.71 -0.64
C ASN A 103 15.49 -4.79 -1.07
N LYS A 104 14.60 -4.66 -0.11
CA LYS A 104 13.16 -4.68 -0.34
C LYS A 104 12.56 -3.34 0.05
N VAL A 105 11.54 -2.94 -0.65
CA VAL A 105 10.77 -1.74 -0.33
C VAL A 105 9.41 -2.19 0.22
N HIS A 106 9.00 -1.53 1.29
CA HIS A 106 7.71 -1.77 1.90
C HIS A 106 6.73 -0.72 1.38
N TYR A 107 5.81 -1.16 0.53
CA TYR A 107 4.70 -0.34 0.05
C TYR A 107 3.48 -0.62 0.88
N VAL A 108 2.68 0.40 1.16
CA VAL A 108 1.41 0.24 1.86
C VAL A 108 0.32 0.93 1.07
N ILE A 109 -0.79 0.23 0.94
CA ILE A 109 -2.02 0.82 0.42
C ILE A 109 -3.00 0.85 1.58
N MET A 110 -3.36 2.06 2.00
CA MET A 110 -4.28 2.25 3.11
C MET A 110 -5.62 2.74 2.60
N THR A 111 -6.67 2.00 2.91
CA THR A 111 -8.02 2.34 2.48
C THR A 111 -8.98 2.32 3.65
N LEU A 112 -10.24 2.61 3.38
CA LEU A 112 -11.28 2.65 4.41
C LEU A 112 -11.43 1.31 5.14
N ASN A 113 -11.34 0.19 4.42
CA ASN A 113 -11.62 -1.12 5.00
C ASN A 113 -10.38 -1.99 5.20
N ASP A 114 -9.37 -1.81 4.37
CA ASP A 114 -8.21 -2.70 4.34
C ASP A 114 -6.91 -1.93 4.27
N ILE A 115 -5.88 -2.53 4.87
CA ILE A 115 -4.49 -2.09 4.70
C ILE A 115 -3.75 -3.22 4.02
N VAL A 116 -3.15 -2.93 2.87
CA VAL A 116 -2.38 -3.91 2.10
C VAL A 116 -0.91 -3.54 2.19
N ASP A 117 -0.11 -4.42 2.79
CA ASP A 117 1.35 -4.27 2.89
C ASP A 117 2.00 -5.16 1.85
N VAL A 118 2.93 -4.59 1.08
CA VAL A 118 3.64 -5.31 0.02
C VAL A 118 5.14 -5.10 0.19
N LEU A 119 5.89 -6.22 0.19
CA LEU A 119 7.35 -6.16 0.11
C LEU A 119 7.75 -6.54 -1.32
N ALA A 120 8.47 -5.64 -1.98
CA ALA A 120 8.89 -5.85 -3.35
C ALA A 120 10.24 -5.18 -3.61
N THR A 121 10.97 -5.70 -4.59
CA THR A 121 12.23 -5.11 -5.03
C THR A 121 11.97 -4.01 -6.05
N ASP A 122 11.08 -4.27 -7.00
CA ASP A 122 10.79 -3.35 -8.10
C ASP A 122 9.57 -2.48 -7.82
N SER A 123 9.61 -1.28 -8.36
CA SER A 123 8.49 -0.34 -8.24
C SER A 123 7.25 -0.85 -8.97
N PRO A 124 6.06 -0.58 -8.47
CA PRO A 124 4.85 -1.00 -9.14
C PRO A 124 4.55 -0.14 -10.37
N GLU A 125 3.81 -0.73 -11.29
CA GLU A 125 3.18 0.01 -12.37
C GLU A 125 1.81 0.47 -11.90
N ILE A 126 1.51 1.75 -12.08
CA ILE A 126 0.27 2.36 -11.63
C ILE A 126 -0.54 2.81 -12.83
N THR A 127 -1.77 2.35 -12.91
CA THR A 127 -2.72 2.72 -13.97
C THR A 127 -3.92 3.41 -13.33
N ILE A 128 -4.33 4.52 -13.93
CA ILE A 128 -5.43 5.33 -13.43
C ILE A 128 -6.50 5.42 -14.51
N GLU A 129 -7.73 5.08 -14.15
CA GLU A 129 -8.88 5.20 -15.04
C GLU A 129 -9.94 6.04 -14.33
N LYS A 130 -10.56 6.95 -15.06
CA LYS A 130 -11.67 7.71 -14.53
C LYS A 130 -12.96 6.93 -14.73
N ILE A 131 -13.81 6.94 -13.70
CA ILE A 131 -15.12 6.30 -13.79
C ILE A 131 -16.02 7.22 -14.61
N GLU A 132 -16.59 6.68 -15.70
CA GLU A 132 -17.52 7.44 -16.50
C GLU A 132 -18.84 7.58 -15.75
N GLN A 133 -19.31 8.82 -15.70
CA GLN A 133 -20.63 9.11 -15.13
C GLN A 133 -21.61 9.32 -16.28
N SER A 134 -22.60 8.46 -16.31
CA SER A 134 -23.69 8.58 -17.28
C SER A 134 -24.74 9.57 -16.80
#